data_39d9ee91a30c6d6ae5a6ca8fdda5deef
#
_entry.id   39d9ee91a30c6d6ae5a6ca8fdda5deef
#
_cell.length_a   1.000
_cell.length_b   1.000
_cell.length_c   1.000
_cell.angle_alpha   90.00
_cell.angle_beta   90.00
_cell.angle_gamma   90.00
#
_symmetry.space_group_name_H-M   'P 1'
#
loop_
_entity.id
_entity.type
_entity.pdbx_description
1 polymer ?
#
loop_
_entity_poly.entity_id
_entity_poly.type
_entity_poly.pdbx_seq_one_letter_code
_entity_poly.pdbx_strand_id
1 'polypeptide(L)'
;ILDWGKRRGKVRVAKSNREVVLSRIRQEQMDFNQDIFLLVANFNNQAQQLGIAQEADGIAEKRYKTSVETFMIGQISTLDLNDAQKSKDEARQKHISELYYYWYYFYQIRSLTLWDFRTNTELEADFDEIVRQ
;
A
#
# COMPACT_ATOMS: atom_id res chain seq x y z
N ILE A 1 4.37 -41.91 48.19
CA ILE A 1 5.67 -41.26 48.52
C ILE A 1 6.65 -41.19 47.33
N LEU A 2 6.25 -41.24 46.09
CA LEU A 2 7.20 -41.17 44.96
C LEU A 2 6.69 -40.26 43.84
N ASP A 3 6.43 -38.99 44.15
CA ASP A 3 5.94 -38.01 43.18
C ASP A 3 7.03 -37.05 42.61
N TRP A 4 8.27 -37.26 43.00
CA TRP A 4 9.41 -36.40 42.58
C TRP A 4 9.69 -36.47 41.08
N GLY A 5 9.52 -37.61 40.44
CA GLY A 5 9.72 -37.79 39.00
C GLY A 5 8.65 -37.10 38.16
N LYS A 6 7.40 -37.20 38.56
CA LYS A 6 6.27 -36.54 37.88
C LYS A 6 6.35 -35.01 37.98
N ARG A 7 6.75 -34.48 39.14
CA ARG A 7 6.88 -33.02 39.33
C ARG A 7 8.02 -32.44 38.47
N ARG A 8 9.17 -33.11 38.41
CA ARG A 8 10.28 -32.73 37.52
C ARG A 8 9.92 -32.83 36.05
N GLY A 9 9.19 -33.87 35.65
CA GLY A 9 8.65 -34.02 34.30
C GLY A 9 7.72 -32.86 33.90
N LYS A 10 6.75 -32.51 34.75
CA LYS A 10 5.85 -31.38 34.53
C LYS A 10 6.58 -30.05 34.40
N VAL A 11 7.60 -29.80 35.24
CA VAL A 11 8.43 -28.58 35.17
C VAL A 11 9.23 -28.55 33.87
N ARG A 12 9.79 -29.67 33.40
CA ARG A 12 10.51 -29.76 32.13
C ARG A 12 9.58 -29.47 30.93
N VAL A 13 8.40 -30.08 30.92
CA VAL A 13 7.38 -29.84 29.88
C VAL A 13 6.96 -28.36 29.89
N ALA A 14 6.70 -27.78 31.06
CA ALA A 14 6.35 -26.36 31.15
C ALA A 14 7.45 -25.43 30.63
N LYS A 15 8.73 -25.74 30.95
CA LYS A 15 9.89 -24.99 30.41
C LYS A 15 9.99 -25.13 28.89
N SER A 16 9.86 -26.34 28.35
CA SER A 16 9.88 -26.58 26.91
C SER A 16 8.76 -25.86 26.21
N ASN A 17 7.54 -25.90 26.75
CA ASN A 17 6.40 -25.15 26.19
C ASN A 17 6.65 -23.63 26.19
N ARG A 18 7.24 -23.10 27.27
CA ARG A 18 7.64 -21.69 27.33
C ARG A 18 8.65 -21.33 26.24
N GLU A 19 9.66 -22.16 26.02
CA GLU A 19 10.67 -21.95 24.97
C GLU A 19 10.04 -21.95 23.57
N VAL A 20 9.10 -22.89 23.31
CA VAL A 20 8.35 -22.94 22.06
C VAL A 20 7.53 -21.66 21.85
N VAL A 21 6.83 -21.19 22.89
CA VAL A 21 6.05 -19.94 22.80
C VAL A 21 6.95 -18.74 22.56
N LEU A 22 8.07 -18.63 23.27
CA LEU A 22 9.04 -17.55 23.06
C LEU A 22 9.66 -17.58 21.66
N SER A 23 9.94 -18.77 21.13
CA SER A 23 10.44 -18.94 19.76
C SER A 23 9.40 -18.49 18.74
N ARG A 24 8.13 -18.84 18.96
CA ARG A 24 7.01 -18.39 18.11
C ARG A 24 6.87 -16.87 18.13
N ILE A 25 6.89 -16.25 19.30
CA ILE A 25 6.81 -14.78 19.42
C ILE A 25 7.96 -14.10 18.66
N ARG A 26 9.18 -14.62 18.76
CA ARG A 26 10.32 -14.08 18.01
C ARG A 26 10.13 -14.22 16.51
N GLN A 27 9.60 -15.35 16.06
CA GLN A 27 9.30 -15.56 14.64
C GLN A 27 8.24 -14.57 14.16
N GLU A 28 7.14 -14.43 14.89
CA GLU A 28 6.07 -13.48 14.55
C GLU A 28 6.57 -12.02 14.52
N GLN A 29 7.50 -11.65 15.40
CA GLN A 29 8.15 -10.33 15.37
C GLN A 29 9.04 -10.14 14.14
N MET A 30 9.77 -11.17 13.72
CA MET A 30 10.60 -11.10 12.51
C MET A 30 9.72 -10.98 11.27
N ASP A 31 8.67 -11.79 11.19
CA ASP A 31 7.71 -11.79 10.08
C ASP A 31 7.02 -10.41 9.97
N PHE A 32 6.56 -9.85 11.09
CA PHE A 32 5.98 -8.51 11.15
C PHE A 32 6.94 -7.41 10.66
N ASN A 33 8.20 -7.45 11.10
CA ASN A 33 9.20 -6.48 10.64
C ASN A 33 9.49 -6.62 9.14
N GLN A 34 9.49 -7.85 8.62
CA GLN A 34 9.67 -8.11 7.20
C GLN A 34 8.48 -7.58 6.40
N ASP A 35 7.25 -7.80 6.87
CA ASP A 35 6.03 -7.31 6.23
C ASP A 35 6.01 -5.78 6.16
N ILE A 36 6.38 -5.09 7.23
CA ILE A 36 6.51 -3.62 7.22
C ILE A 36 7.57 -3.18 6.22
N PHE A 37 8.73 -3.82 6.20
CA PHE A 37 9.80 -3.47 5.27
C PHE A 37 9.34 -3.59 3.81
N LEU A 38 8.69 -4.70 3.47
CA LEU A 38 8.15 -4.94 2.13
C LEU A 38 7.06 -3.93 1.78
N LEU A 39 6.18 -3.62 2.72
CA LEU A 39 5.10 -2.66 2.53
C LEU A 39 5.63 -1.24 2.26
N VAL A 40 6.66 -0.81 3.01
CA VAL A 40 7.32 0.49 2.78
C VAL A 40 8.04 0.51 1.43
N ALA A 41 8.72 -0.58 1.04
CA ALA A 41 9.36 -0.69 -0.27
C ALA A 41 8.33 -0.59 -1.40
N ASN A 42 7.19 -1.28 -1.28
CA ASN A 42 6.08 -1.21 -2.23
C ASN A 42 5.49 0.19 -2.31
N PHE A 43 5.31 0.87 -1.18
CA PHE A 43 4.83 2.26 -1.15
C PHE A 43 5.78 3.22 -1.89
N ASN A 44 7.09 3.09 -1.66
CA ASN A 44 8.08 3.92 -2.35
C ASN A 44 8.09 3.67 -3.85
N ASN A 45 8.00 2.41 -4.29
CA ASN A 45 7.86 2.07 -5.70
C ASN A 45 6.57 2.65 -6.29
N GLN A 46 5.47 2.55 -5.56
CA GLN A 46 4.18 3.08 -6.00
C GLN A 46 4.20 4.60 -6.14
N ALA A 47 4.88 5.31 -5.25
CA ALA A 47 5.06 6.76 -5.35
C ALA A 47 5.79 7.16 -6.64
N GLN A 48 6.81 6.38 -7.06
CA GLN A 48 7.50 6.59 -8.34
C GLN A 48 6.59 6.29 -9.54
N GLN A 49 5.84 5.18 -9.50
CA GLN A 49 4.90 4.82 -10.56
C GLN A 49 3.80 5.87 -10.73
N LEU A 50 3.29 6.41 -9.63
CA LEU A 50 2.32 7.51 -9.66
C LEU A 50 2.92 8.76 -10.35
N GLY A 51 4.16 9.14 -10.02
CA GLY A 51 4.82 10.26 -10.68
C GLY A 51 4.95 10.08 -12.20
N ILE A 52 5.37 8.89 -12.63
CA ILE A 52 5.49 8.53 -14.06
C ILE A 52 4.11 8.57 -14.74
N ALA A 53 3.09 8.01 -14.12
CA ALA A 53 1.74 7.97 -14.67
C ALA A 53 1.12 9.38 -14.77
N GLN A 54 1.37 10.25 -13.79
CA GLN A 54 0.96 11.65 -13.80
C GLN A 54 1.61 12.43 -14.96
N GLU A 55 2.89 12.23 -15.19
CA GLU A 55 3.61 12.86 -16.30
C GLU A 55 3.08 12.36 -17.65
N ALA A 56 2.89 11.04 -17.79
CA ALA A 56 2.34 10.43 -18.99
C ALA A 56 0.92 10.94 -19.31
N ASP A 57 0.06 11.09 -18.31
CA ASP A 57 -1.28 11.68 -18.44
C ASP A 57 -1.19 13.12 -18.96
N GLY A 58 -0.30 13.94 -18.41
CA GLY A 58 -0.08 15.32 -18.86
C GLY A 58 0.43 15.41 -20.31
N ILE A 59 1.31 14.50 -20.73
CA ILE A 59 1.82 14.44 -22.10
C ILE A 59 0.71 14.00 -23.07
N ALA A 60 -0.05 12.97 -22.71
CA ALA A 60 -1.16 12.46 -23.54
C ALA A 60 -2.27 13.51 -23.72
N GLU A 61 -2.58 14.26 -22.66
CA GLU A 61 -3.53 15.38 -22.74
C GLU A 61 -3.06 16.48 -23.70
N LYS A 62 -1.78 16.88 -23.64
CA LYS A 62 -1.21 17.87 -24.57
C LYS A 62 -1.24 17.36 -26.01
N ARG A 63 -0.83 16.10 -26.24
CA ARG A 63 -0.87 15.47 -27.56
C ARG A 63 -2.27 15.46 -28.13
N TYR A 64 -3.28 15.10 -27.35
CA TYR A 64 -4.67 15.11 -27.78
C TYR A 64 -5.13 16.52 -28.21
N LYS A 65 -4.84 17.55 -27.39
CA LYS A 65 -5.16 18.94 -27.73
C LYS A 65 -4.55 19.37 -29.07
N THR A 66 -3.25 19.09 -29.26
CA THR A 66 -2.59 19.37 -30.54
C THR A 66 -3.20 18.58 -31.70
N SER A 67 -3.58 17.32 -31.47
CA SER A 67 -4.27 16.51 -32.49
C SER A 67 -5.62 17.08 -32.86
N VAL A 68 -6.41 17.63 -31.93
CA VAL A 68 -7.67 18.31 -32.19
C VAL A 68 -7.44 19.55 -33.09
N GLU A 69 -6.46 20.40 -32.73
CA GLU A 69 -6.11 21.58 -33.51
C GLU A 69 -5.68 21.22 -34.95
N THR A 70 -4.83 20.19 -35.07
CA THR A 70 -4.32 19.72 -36.37
C THR A 70 -5.42 19.08 -37.23
N PHE A 71 -6.37 18.40 -36.60
CA PHE A 71 -7.55 17.85 -37.28
C PHE A 71 -8.47 18.96 -37.83
N MET A 72 -8.67 20.02 -37.03
CA MET A 72 -9.54 21.16 -37.48
C MET A 72 -9.03 21.86 -38.72
N ILE A 73 -7.71 21.85 -38.93
CA ILE A 73 -7.10 22.40 -40.16
C ILE A 73 -6.90 21.35 -41.28
N GLY A 74 -7.41 20.13 -41.07
CA GLY A 74 -7.42 19.07 -42.08
C GLY A 74 -6.08 18.36 -42.31
N GLN A 75 -5.13 18.46 -41.36
CA GLN A 75 -3.79 17.88 -41.52
C GLN A 75 -3.64 16.45 -40.97
N ILE A 76 -4.59 15.97 -40.16
CA ILE A 76 -4.63 14.58 -39.72
C ILE A 76 -6.00 13.95 -39.95
N SER A 77 -6.05 12.63 -39.99
CA SER A 77 -7.28 11.88 -40.19
C SER A 77 -8.09 11.72 -38.90
N THR A 78 -9.37 11.36 -39.04
CA THR A 78 -10.23 10.96 -37.91
C THR A 78 -9.63 9.79 -37.12
N LEU A 79 -8.93 8.88 -37.81
CA LEU A 79 -8.27 7.74 -37.16
C LEU A 79 -7.15 8.19 -36.21
N ASP A 80 -6.32 9.14 -36.69
CA ASP A 80 -5.22 9.69 -35.85
C ASP A 80 -5.76 10.44 -34.62
N LEU A 81 -6.87 11.18 -34.79
CA LEU A 81 -7.53 11.86 -33.68
C LEU A 81 -8.11 10.85 -32.66
N ASN A 82 -8.75 9.79 -33.14
CA ASN A 82 -9.26 8.73 -32.27
C ASN A 82 -8.15 8.03 -31.51
N ASP A 83 -7.00 7.76 -32.14
CA ASP A 83 -5.82 7.18 -31.49
C ASP A 83 -5.26 8.10 -30.40
N ALA A 84 -5.20 9.39 -30.66
CA ALA A 84 -4.77 10.37 -29.66
C ALA A 84 -5.75 10.44 -28.48
N GLN A 85 -7.05 10.38 -28.74
CA GLN A 85 -8.08 10.33 -27.69
C GLN A 85 -7.96 9.07 -26.85
N LYS A 86 -7.85 7.90 -27.49
CA LYS A 86 -7.68 6.62 -26.81
C LYS A 86 -6.44 6.61 -25.92
N SER A 87 -5.31 7.07 -26.44
CA SER A 87 -4.05 7.18 -25.69
C SER A 87 -4.19 8.10 -24.47
N LYS A 88 -4.91 9.23 -24.58
CA LYS A 88 -5.22 10.12 -23.47
C LYS A 88 -6.06 9.42 -22.40
N ASP A 89 -7.12 8.71 -22.81
CA ASP A 89 -8.03 8.05 -21.90
C ASP A 89 -7.33 6.89 -21.16
N GLU A 90 -6.46 6.12 -21.84
CA GLU A 90 -5.64 5.07 -21.24
C GLU A 90 -4.63 5.64 -20.24
N ALA A 91 -3.95 6.74 -20.57
CA ALA A 91 -3.02 7.40 -19.66
C ALA A 91 -3.72 7.95 -18.41
N ARG A 92 -4.90 8.55 -18.59
CA ARG A 92 -5.75 9.02 -17.49
C ARG A 92 -6.20 7.88 -16.58
N GLN A 93 -6.66 6.79 -17.16
CA GLN A 93 -7.07 5.60 -16.40
C GLN A 93 -5.90 5.02 -15.60
N LYS A 94 -4.71 4.95 -16.20
CA LYS A 94 -3.52 4.49 -15.52
C LYS A 94 -3.14 5.41 -14.35
N HIS A 95 -3.14 6.73 -14.56
CA HIS A 95 -2.87 7.69 -13.48
C HIS A 95 -3.83 7.52 -12.29
N ILE A 96 -5.14 7.38 -12.54
CA ILE A 96 -6.14 7.15 -11.50
C ILE A 96 -5.88 5.82 -10.76
N SER A 97 -5.53 4.77 -11.49
CA SER A 97 -5.20 3.46 -10.91
C SER A 97 -3.97 3.54 -10.00
N GLU A 98 -2.90 4.20 -10.45
CA GLU A 98 -1.68 4.35 -9.64
C GLU A 98 -1.93 5.23 -8.40
N LEU A 99 -2.77 6.27 -8.52
CA LEU A 99 -3.20 7.09 -7.38
C LEU A 99 -3.98 6.27 -6.35
N TYR A 100 -4.87 5.37 -6.81
CA TYR A 100 -5.57 4.45 -5.91
C TYR A 100 -4.60 3.56 -5.14
N TYR A 101 -3.64 2.90 -5.82
CA TYR A 101 -2.65 2.05 -5.16
C TYR A 101 -1.72 2.81 -4.22
N TYR A 102 -1.38 4.06 -4.54
CA TYR A 102 -0.61 4.92 -3.65
C TYR A 102 -1.34 5.12 -2.31
N TRP A 103 -2.63 5.49 -2.34
CA TRP A 103 -3.43 5.64 -1.13
C TRP A 103 -3.68 4.31 -0.43
N TYR A 104 -3.85 3.23 -1.17
CA TYR A 104 -3.99 1.90 -0.62
C TYR A 104 -2.79 1.51 0.25
N TYR A 105 -1.57 1.62 -0.27
CA TYR A 105 -0.36 1.34 0.50
C TYR A 105 -0.15 2.31 1.66
N PHE A 106 -0.45 3.59 1.48
CA PHE A 106 -0.41 4.59 2.56
C PHE A 106 -1.29 4.19 3.75
N TYR A 107 -2.55 3.84 3.47
CA TYR A 107 -3.47 3.44 4.54
C TYR A 107 -3.13 2.06 5.13
N GLN A 108 -2.55 1.15 4.37
CA GLN A 108 -2.04 -0.10 4.91
C GLN A 108 -0.91 0.13 5.92
N ILE A 109 0.09 0.97 5.59
CA ILE A 109 1.17 1.31 6.52
C ILE A 109 0.58 1.96 7.77
N ARG A 110 -0.32 2.92 7.60
CA ARG A 110 -0.98 3.61 8.70
C ARG A 110 -1.74 2.65 9.62
N SER A 111 -2.50 1.72 9.06
CA SER A 111 -3.24 0.70 9.80
C SER A 111 -2.34 -0.28 10.55
N LEU A 112 -1.23 -0.69 9.94
CA LEU A 112 -0.31 -1.66 10.51
C LEU A 112 0.56 -1.07 11.62
N THR A 113 0.95 0.20 11.47
CA THR A 113 1.79 0.91 12.44
C THR A 113 1.01 1.67 13.51
N LEU A 114 -0.30 1.84 13.33
CA LEU A 114 -1.16 2.69 14.14
C LEU A 114 -0.64 4.13 14.28
N TRP A 115 0.03 4.61 13.22
CA TRP A 115 0.66 5.93 13.19
C TRP A 115 0.16 6.76 12.00
N ASP A 116 -0.23 8.00 12.25
CA ASP A 116 -0.56 8.95 11.19
C ASP A 116 0.69 9.73 10.76
N PHE A 117 1.27 9.33 9.64
CA PHE A 117 2.49 9.95 9.10
C PHE A 117 2.27 11.38 8.57
N ARG A 118 1.02 11.80 8.41
CA ARG A 118 0.66 13.14 7.92
C ARG A 118 0.64 14.15 9.04
N THR A 119 0.10 13.77 10.22
CA THR A 119 0.04 14.60 11.42
C THR A 119 1.20 14.32 12.39
N ASN A 120 1.94 13.21 12.13
CA ASN A 120 3.02 12.71 12.98
C ASN A 120 2.55 12.39 14.40
N THR A 121 1.38 11.76 14.52
CA THR A 121 0.75 11.38 15.79
C THR A 121 0.32 9.92 15.77
N GLU A 122 0.16 9.31 16.93
CA GLU A 122 -0.47 8.01 17.06
C GLU A 122 -1.95 8.08 16.63
N LEU A 123 -2.45 6.97 16.08
CA LEU A 123 -3.88 6.82 15.80
C LEU A 123 -4.60 6.47 17.09
N GLU A 124 -5.24 7.44 17.68
CA GLU A 124 -6.16 7.22 18.80
C GLU A 124 -7.60 7.12 18.27
N ALA A 125 -8.32 6.08 18.72
CA ALA A 125 -9.75 6.01 18.51
C ALA A 125 -10.45 6.61 19.74
N ASP A 126 -11.07 7.78 19.58
CA ASP A 126 -11.95 8.33 20.61
C ASP A 126 -13.29 7.58 20.55
N PHE A 127 -13.39 6.53 21.36
CA PHE A 127 -14.59 5.71 21.45
C PHE A 127 -15.78 6.49 22.02
N ASP A 128 -15.54 7.53 22.82
CA ASP A 128 -16.60 8.36 23.40
C ASP A 128 -17.26 9.26 22.34
N GLU A 129 -16.52 9.71 21.34
CA GLU A 129 -17.05 10.45 20.20
C GLU A 129 -17.85 9.55 19.25
N ILE A 130 -17.40 8.31 19.02
CA ILE A 130 -18.08 7.34 18.17
C ILE A 130 -19.44 6.91 18.75
N VAL A 131 -19.55 6.79 20.07
CA VAL A 131 -20.78 6.36 20.77
C VAL A 131 -21.80 7.50 20.87
N ARG A 132 -21.41 8.76 20.71
CA ARG A 132 -22.30 9.94 20.78
C ARG A 132 -22.96 10.32 19.45
N GLN A 133 -22.60 9.66 18.35
CA GLN A 133 -23.25 9.80 17.03
C GLN A 133 -24.36 8.77 16.84
#